data_15c135aabd1280840c8446c685d02b96
#
_entry.id   15c135aabd1280840c8446c685d02b96
#
_cell.length_a   1.000
_cell.length_b   1.000
_cell.length_c   1.000
_cell.angle_alpha   90.00
_cell.angle_beta   90.00
_cell.angle_gamma   90.00
#
_symmetry.space_group_name_H-M   'P 1'
#
loop_
_entity.id
_entity.type
_entity.pdbx_description
1 polymer ?
#
loop_
_entity_poly.entity_id
_entity_poly.type
_entity_poly.pdbx_seq_one_letter_code
_entity_poly.pdbx_strand_id
1 'polypeptide(L)'
;VIKSMGIKMVLSGEGADEVFGGYLYFHKAPDARAFHEETVRKLSKLHLYDCLRANKSLSAWGVEGRVPFLDKEFLDVAMRLNPESKMCPGKTIEKRIVREAFADMLPESVAWRQKEQFSDGVGYSWIDTLKEVTAAAVTDKQMAHAAERFPINPPQNKEEYYYRTIFEGYFPSDSAARSVPSVPSVACS
;
A
#
# COMPACT_ATOMS: atom_id res chain seq x y z
N VAL A 1 -18.19 -5.17 10.60
CA VAL A 1 -18.77 -6.40 10.03
C VAL A 1 -17.99 -7.63 10.52
N ILE A 2 -16.68 -7.81 10.22
CA ILE A 2 -15.91 -9.02 10.60
C ILE A 2 -16.06 -9.33 12.09
N LYS A 3 -15.83 -8.35 12.96
CA LYS A 3 -16.00 -8.51 14.42
C LYS A 3 -17.43 -8.87 14.82
N SER A 4 -18.44 -8.27 14.20
CA SER A 4 -19.85 -8.58 14.51
C SER A 4 -20.27 -10.00 14.12
N MET A 5 -19.50 -10.66 13.25
CA MET A 5 -19.65 -12.08 12.91
C MET A 5 -18.95 -13.02 13.91
N GLY A 6 -18.34 -12.48 14.98
CA GLY A 6 -17.61 -13.26 15.97
C GLY A 6 -16.20 -13.69 15.52
N ILE A 7 -15.76 -13.25 14.33
CA ILE A 7 -14.44 -13.58 13.78
C ILE A 7 -13.39 -12.76 14.50
N LYS A 8 -12.32 -13.40 14.95
CA LYS A 8 -11.23 -12.78 15.71
C LYS A 8 -9.92 -12.68 14.92
N MET A 9 -9.80 -13.38 13.80
CA MET A 9 -8.60 -13.42 12.98
C MET A 9 -8.98 -13.42 11.49
N VAL A 10 -8.16 -12.72 10.68
CA VAL A 10 -8.26 -12.71 9.23
C VAL A 10 -6.89 -12.98 8.61
N LEU A 11 -6.87 -13.64 7.45
CA LEU A 11 -5.69 -13.77 6.61
C LEU A 11 -5.70 -12.64 5.58
N SER A 12 -4.55 -12.03 5.35
CA SER A 12 -4.37 -10.96 4.37
C SER A 12 -3.23 -11.28 3.41
N GLY A 13 -3.38 -10.85 2.16
CA GLY A 13 -2.34 -10.92 1.13
C GLY A 13 -1.28 -9.80 1.21
N GLU A 14 -1.24 -9.04 2.30
CA GLU A 14 -0.23 -7.99 2.48
C GLU A 14 1.19 -8.54 2.33
N GLY A 15 2.07 -7.78 1.68
CA GLY A 15 3.44 -8.16 1.41
C GLY A 15 3.65 -8.90 0.08
N ALA A 16 2.61 -9.49 -0.51
CA ALA A 16 2.75 -10.23 -1.76
C ALA A 16 3.24 -9.35 -2.93
N ASP A 17 2.78 -8.11 -3.00
CA ASP A 17 3.15 -7.18 -4.06
C ASP A 17 4.60 -6.70 -3.91
N GLU A 18 5.08 -6.55 -2.69
CA GLU A 18 6.45 -6.16 -2.38
C GLU A 18 7.44 -7.29 -2.63
N VAL A 19 7.09 -8.52 -2.26
CA VAL A 19 7.96 -9.70 -2.42
C VAL A 19 8.11 -10.11 -3.88
N PHE A 20 7.01 -10.05 -4.64
CA PHE A 20 6.93 -10.57 -6.01
C PHE A 20 6.77 -9.49 -7.08
N GLY A 21 6.98 -8.21 -6.75
CA GLY A 21 6.91 -7.13 -7.74
C GLY A 21 5.51 -6.96 -8.33
N GLY A 22 4.46 -6.97 -7.48
CA GLY A 22 3.08 -6.95 -7.93
C GLY A 22 2.54 -5.59 -8.38
N TYR A 23 3.29 -4.51 -8.21
CA TYR A 23 2.88 -3.18 -8.66
C TYR A 23 3.24 -2.96 -10.13
N LEU A 24 2.40 -2.27 -10.88
CA LEU A 24 2.58 -2.06 -12.31
C LEU A 24 3.91 -1.40 -12.69
N TYR A 25 4.45 -0.55 -11.82
CA TYR A 25 5.74 0.09 -12.11
C TYR A 25 6.93 -0.88 -12.13
N PHE A 26 6.82 -2.07 -11.53
CA PHE A 26 7.87 -3.10 -11.62
C PHE A 26 8.12 -3.59 -13.04
N HIS A 27 7.16 -3.41 -13.96
CA HIS A 27 7.38 -3.65 -15.39
C HIS A 27 8.49 -2.79 -16.00
N LYS A 28 8.81 -1.66 -15.35
CA LYS A 28 9.86 -0.73 -15.78
C LYS A 28 11.25 -1.07 -15.22
N ALA A 29 11.36 -2.15 -14.42
CA ALA A 29 12.66 -2.56 -13.88
C ALA A 29 13.63 -2.88 -15.03
N PRO A 30 14.80 -2.23 -15.12
CA PRO A 30 15.71 -2.39 -16.23
C PRO A 30 16.40 -3.78 -16.24
N ASP A 31 16.59 -4.35 -15.06
CA ASP A 31 17.23 -5.65 -14.87
C ASP A 31 16.82 -6.32 -13.55
N ALA A 32 17.25 -7.55 -13.37
CA ALA A 32 16.95 -8.37 -12.19
C ALA A 32 17.49 -7.78 -10.88
N ARG A 33 18.64 -7.11 -10.95
CA ARG A 33 19.27 -6.47 -9.79
C ARG A 33 18.43 -5.28 -9.31
N ALA A 34 18.08 -4.38 -10.21
CA ALA A 34 17.22 -3.22 -9.90
C ALA A 34 15.85 -3.66 -9.39
N PHE A 35 15.27 -4.71 -9.97
CA PHE A 35 14.04 -5.32 -9.48
C PHE A 35 14.19 -5.79 -8.03
N HIS A 36 15.25 -6.54 -7.73
CA HIS A 36 15.50 -7.07 -6.38
C HIS A 36 15.75 -5.94 -5.37
N GLU A 37 16.59 -4.97 -5.71
CA GLU A 37 16.86 -3.82 -4.83
C GLU A 37 15.57 -3.05 -4.49
N GLU A 38 14.66 -2.91 -5.45
CA GLU A 38 13.36 -2.27 -5.22
C GLU A 38 12.45 -3.11 -4.32
N THR A 39 12.40 -4.45 -4.48
CA THR A 39 11.64 -5.32 -3.56
C THR A 39 12.16 -5.21 -2.13
N VAL A 40 13.48 -5.21 -1.92
CA VAL A 40 14.11 -5.00 -0.61
C VAL A 40 13.76 -3.64 -0.04
N ARG A 41 13.85 -2.57 -0.86
CA ARG A 41 13.50 -1.21 -0.44
C ARG A 41 12.03 -1.11 0.01
N LYS A 42 11.11 -1.72 -0.72
CA LYS A 42 9.69 -1.74 -0.38
C LYS A 42 9.42 -2.48 0.94
N LEU A 43 9.97 -3.68 1.07
CA LEU A 43 9.82 -4.48 2.30
C LEU A 43 10.37 -3.77 3.53
N SER A 44 11.55 -3.15 3.42
CA SER A 44 12.16 -2.43 4.55
C SER A 44 11.33 -1.25 5.05
N LYS A 45 10.46 -0.68 4.22
CA LYS A 45 9.61 0.47 4.54
C LYS A 45 8.13 0.13 4.69
N LEU A 46 7.74 -1.13 4.49
CA LEU A 46 6.34 -1.55 4.45
C LEU A 46 5.58 -1.24 5.76
N HIS A 47 6.29 -1.28 6.89
CA HIS A 47 5.75 -0.91 8.21
C HIS A 47 5.30 0.55 8.31
N LEU A 48 5.73 1.43 7.39
CA LEU A 48 5.34 2.85 7.34
C LEU A 48 4.09 3.11 6.49
N TYR A 49 3.64 2.12 5.71
CA TYR A 49 2.57 2.29 4.71
C TYR A 49 1.46 1.25 4.89
N ASP A 50 1.41 0.25 4.05
CA ASP A 50 0.31 -0.70 3.96
C ASP A 50 0.10 -1.52 5.24
N CYS A 51 1.17 -1.90 5.92
CA CYS A 51 1.07 -2.56 7.22
C CYS A 51 0.40 -1.67 8.28
N LEU A 52 0.61 -0.36 8.24
CA LEU A 52 -0.09 0.55 9.17
C LEU A 52 -1.59 0.54 8.91
N ARG A 53 -2.02 0.58 7.66
CA ARG A 53 -3.43 0.52 7.29
C ARG A 53 -4.04 -0.80 7.77
N ALA A 54 -3.48 -1.92 7.37
CA ALA A 54 -3.99 -3.25 7.73
C ALA A 54 -4.00 -3.47 9.25
N ASN A 55 -2.89 -3.19 9.92
CA ASN A 55 -2.76 -3.39 11.35
C ASN A 55 -3.69 -2.49 12.16
N LYS A 56 -3.69 -1.18 11.90
CA LYS A 56 -4.49 -0.23 12.67
C LYS A 56 -6.00 -0.44 12.48
N SER A 57 -6.44 -0.74 11.25
CA SER A 57 -7.85 -0.98 10.98
C SER A 57 -8.38 -2.25 11.65
N LEU A 58 -7.58 -3.31 11.70
CA LEU A 58 -7.94 -4.56 12.37
C LEU A 58 -7.85 -4.44 13.89
N SER A 59 -6.75 -3.87 14.39
CA SER A 59 -6.49 -3.71 15.83
C SER A 59 -7.53 -2.82 16.52
N ALA A 60 -8.01 -1.78 15.84
CA ALA A 60 -9.08 -0.90 16.33
C ALA A 60 -10.35 -1.66 16.74
N TRP A 61 -10.57 -2.83 16.14
CA TRP A 61 -11.72 -3.68 16.38
C TRP A 61 -11.39 -4.98 17.10
N GLY A 62 -10.14 -5.15 17.55
CA GLY A 62 -9.68 -6.36 18.24
C GLY A 62 -9.73 -7.60 17.34
N VAL A 63 -9.42 -7.43 16.06
CA VAL A 63 -9.27 -8.51 15.07
C VAL A 63 -7.78 -8.69 14.78
N GLU A 64 -7.29 -9.93 14.87
CA GLU A 64 -5.91 -10.27 14.54
C GLU A 64 -5.74 -10.40 13.03
N GLY A 65 -4.78 -9.69 12.45
CA GLY A 65 -4.36 -9.85 11.06
C GLY A 65 -3.17 -10.78 10.93
N ARG A 66 -3.27 -11.81 10.12
CA ARG A 66 -2.16 -12.70 9.75
C ARG A 66 -1.78 -12.50 8.31
N VAL A 67 -0.47 -12.35 8.07
CA VAL A 67 0.12 -11.94 6.79
C VAL A 67 1.15 -12.99 6.32
N PRO A 68 0.72 -14.12 5.75
CA PRO A 68 1.60 -15.24 5.40
C PRO A 68 2.77 -14.85 4.49
N PHE A 69 2.59 -13.86 3.60
CA PHE A 69 3.65 -13.38 2.72
C PHE A 69 4.76 -12.60 3.44
N LEU A 70 4.54 -12.21 4.70
CA LEU A 70 5.52 -11.54 5.54
C LEU A 70 6.07 -12.43 6.65
N ASP A 71 5.74 -13.72 6.64
CA ASP A 71 6.38 -14.70 7.50
C ASP A 71 7.89 -14.76 7.22
N LYS A 72 8.70 -14.88 8.27
CA LYS A 72 10.16 -14.75 8.14
C LYS A 72 10.79 -15.88 7.32
N GLU A 73 10.31 -17.12 7.50
CA GLU A 73 10.81 -18.27 6.75
C GLU A 73 10.37 -18.17 5.30
N PHE A 74 9.13 -17.78 5.07
CA PHE A 74 8.63 -17.53 3.72
C PHE A 74 9.42 -16.41 3.01
N LEU A 75 9.67 -15.29 3.68
CA LEU A 75 10.46 -14.19 3.13
C LEU A 75 11.88 -14.64 2.77
N ASP A 76 12.53 -15.41 3.65
CA ASP A 76 13.88 -15.91 3.38
C ASP A 76 13.91 -16.74 2.10
N VAL A 77 12.98 -17.67 1.92
CA VAL A 77 12.86 -18.47 0.70
C VAL A 77 12.51 -17.60 -0.51
N ALA A 78 11.48 -16.78 -0.41
CA ALA A 78 11.01 -15.99 -1.54
C ALA A 78 12.01 -14.93 -2.03
N MET A 79 12.79 -14.35 -1.12
CA MET A 79 13.81 -13.35 -1.47
C MET A 79 15.10 -13.97 -2.03
N ARG A 80 15.33 -15.26 -1.80
CA ARG A 80 16.43 -16.03 -2.44
C ARG A 80 16.11 -16.56 -3.84
N LEU A 81 14.86 -16.52 -4.27
CA LEU A 81 14.52 -16.88 -5.64
C LEU A 81 15.25 -15.96 -6.63
N ASN A 82 15.64 -16.52 -7.77
CA ASN A 82 16.23 -15.70 -8.84
C ASN A 82 15.27 -14.55 -9.20
N PRO A 83 15.68 -13.29 -9.05
CA PRO A 83 14.81 -12.15 -9.35
C PRO A 83 14.24 -12.16 -10.77
N GLU A 84 14.96 -12.71 -11.75
CA GLU A 84 14.47 -12.85 -13.13
C GLU A 84 13.17 -13.65 -13.20
N SER A 85 13.01 -14.69 -12.37
CA SER A 85 11.78 -15.48 -12.32
C SER A 85 10.56 -14.74 -11.76
N LYS A 86 10.81 -13.61 -11.07
CA LYS A 86 9.77 -12.73 -10.50
C LYS A 86 9.46 -11.52 -11.40
N MET A 87 10.36 -11.19 -12.34
CA MET A 87 10.17 -10.07 -13.27
C MET A 87 9.03 -10.33 -14.25
N CYS A 88 8.45 -9.26 -14.74
CA CYS A 88 7.35 -9.26 -15.71
C CYS A 88 7.78 -8.48 -16.96
N PRO A 89 8.69 -9.00 -17.79
CA PRO A 89 9.12 -8.33 -19.01
C PRO A 89 7.98 -8.27 -20.05
N GLY A 90 7.85 -7.13 -20.69
CA GLY A 90 6.89 -6.95 -21.79
C GLY A 90 5.43 -6.96 -21.34
N LYS A 91 4.63 -7.84 -21.93
CA LYS A 91 3.17 -7.96 -21.66
C LYS A 91 2.82 -9.05 -20.65
N THR A 92 3.79 -9.55 -19.89
CA THR A 92 3.51 -10.59 -18.88
C THR A 92 2.77 -9.99 -17.68
N ILE A 93 1.98 -10.80 -17.00
CA ILE A 93 1.20 -10.39 -15.83
C ILE A 93 2.06 -10.42 -14.56
N GLU A 94 1.80 -9.48 -13.66
CA GLU A 94 2.51 -9.37 -12.37
C GLU A 94 2.31 -10.61 -11.51
N LYS A 95 3.32 -10.93 -10.67
CA LYS A 95 3.31 -12.09 -9.77
C LYS A 95 3.09 -13.43 -10.49
N ARG A 96 3.57 -13.55 -11.71
CA ARG A 96 3.36 -14.72 -12.57
C ARG A 96 3.75 -16.01 -11.85
N ILE A 97 4.90 -16.06 -11.21
CA ILE A 97 5.39 -17.23 -10.46
C ILE A 97 4.37 -17.71 -9.40
N VAL A 98 3.72 -16.78 -8.70
CA VAL A 98 2.68 -17.11 -7.70
C VAL A 98 1.42 -17.62 -8.39
N ARG A 99 1.01 -16.98 -9.48
CA ARG A 99 -0.18 -17.38 -10.25
C ARG A 99 -0.04 -18.78 -10.83
N GLU A 100 1.12 -19.09 -11.41
CA GLU A 100 1.44 -20.42 -11.95
C GLU A 100 1.43 -21.47 -10.83
N ALA A 101 1.97 -21.18 -9.66
CA ALA A 101 1.99 -22.11 -8.53
C ALA A 101 0.60 -22.50 -8.01
N PHE A 102 -0.42 -21.67 -8.25
CA PHE A 102 -1.79 -21.88 -7.77
C PHE A 102 -2.81 -21.97 -8.92
N ALA A 103 -2.37 -22.07 -10.17
CA ALA A 103 -3.24 -22.09 -11.35
C ALA A 103 -4.26 -23.23 -11.30
N ASP A 104 -3.87 -24.40 -10.80
CA ASP A 104 -4.75 -25.56 -10.70
C ASP A 104 -5.75 -25.49 -9.52
N MET A 105 -5.53 -24.55 -8.60
CA MET A 105 -6.34 -24.39 -7.38
C MET A 105 -7.36 -23.26 -7.50
N LEU A 106 -7.22 -22.38 -8.46
CA LEU A 106 -8.03 -21.18 -8.62
C LEU A 106 -8.77 -21.18 -9.96
N PRO A 107 -9.99 -20.65 -10.02
CA PRO A 107 -10.63 -20.39 -11.30
C PRO A 107 -9.75 -19.48 -12.19
N GLU A 108 -9.73 -19.76 -13.50
CA GLU A 108 -8.92 -19.01 -14.45
C GLU A 108 -9.18 -17.50 -14.41
N SER A 109 -10.46 -17.12 -14.26
CA SER A 109 -10.87 -15.71 -14.11
C SER A 109 -10.32 -15.00 -12.87
N VAL A 110 -9.87 -15.75 -11.87
CA VAL A 110 -9.22 -15.23 -10.66
C VAL A 110 -7.71 -15.29 -10.81
N ALA A 111 -7.18 -16.44 -11.24
CA ALA A 111 -5.73 -16.67 -11.37
C ALA A 111 -5.06 -15.65 -12.32
N TRP A 112 -5.72 -15.32 -13.43
CA TRP A 112 -5.15 -14.49 -14.50
C TRP A 112 -5.81 -13.12 -14.67
N ARG A 113 -6.60 -12.65 -13.67
CA ARG A 113 -7.17 -11.33 -13.72
C ARG A 113 -6.11 -10.24 -13.66
N GLN A 114 -6.41 -9.08 -14.27
CA GLN A 114 -5.58 -7.89 -14.19
C GLN A 114 -5.37 -7.48 -12.72
N LYS A 115 -4.12 -7.08 -12.39
CA LYS A 115 -3.81 -6.48 -11.09
C LYS A 115 -4.54 -5.14 -10.94
N GLU A 116 -5.22 -5.00 -9.82
CA GLU A 116 -5.75 -3.73 -9.36
C GLU A 116 -5.15 -3.39 -8.01
N GLN A 117 -4.89 -2.12 -7.76
CA GLN A 117 -4.51 -1.65 -6.43
C GLN A 117 -5.73 -1.64 -5.53
N PHE A 118 -5.53 -1.59 -4.23
CA PHE A 118 -6.64 -1.57 -3.28
C PHE A 118 -7.59 -0.36 -3.53
N SER A 119 -7.03 0.80 -3.83
CA SER A 119 -7.79 2.00 -4.19
C SER A 119 -8.65 1.80 -5.44
N ASP A 120 -8.12 1.13 -6.46
CA ASP A 120 -8.80 0.87 -7.73
C ASP A 120 -9.88 -0.21 -7.55
N GLY A 121 -9.61 -1.21 -6.71
CA GLY A 121 -10.55 -2.29 -6.40
C GLY A 121 -11.80 -1.85 -5.62
N VAL A 122 -11.75 -0.69 -4.96
CA VAL A 122 -12.94 -0.04 -4.33
C VAL A 122 -13.79 0.69 -5.37
N GLY A 123 -13.21 1.01 -6.53
CA GLY A 123 -13.83 1.70 -7.66
C GLY A 123 -13.15 3.02 -7.99
N TYR A 124 -12.90 3.26 -9.26
CA TYR A 124 -12.23 4.49 -9.73
C TYR A 124 -12.97 5.77 -9.33
N SER A 125 -14.29 5.73 -9.24
CA SER A 125 -15.13 6.85 -8.78
C SER A 125 -14.80 7.29 -7.35
N TRP A 126 -14.24 6.40 -6.51
CA TRP A 126 -13.85 6.73 -5.14
C TRP A 126 -12.73 7.78 -5.09
N ILE A 127 -11.73 7.64 -5.95
CA ILE A 127 -10.61 8.60 -6.04
C ILE A 127 -11.12 9.97 -6.43
N ASP A 128 -11.97 10.04 -7.45
CA ASP A 128 -12.53 11.30 -7.93
C ASP A 128 -13.45 11.94 -6.88
N THR A 129 -14.30 11.14 -6.23
CA THR A 129 -15.15 11.61 -5.12
C THR A 129 -14.31 12.19 -3.97
N LEU A 130 -13.23 11.55 -3.59
CA LEU A 130 -12.34 12.09 -2.54
C LEU A 130 -11.71 13.40 -2.96
N LYS A 131 -11.25 13.53 -4.21
CA LYS A 131 -10.72 14.79 -4.73
C LYS A 131 -11.77 15.90 -4.70
N GLU A 132 -13.00 15.62 -5.10
CA GLU A 132 -14.11 16.58 -5.06
C GLU A 132 -14.43 17.01 -3.61
N VAL A 133 -14.56 16.06 -2.69
CA VAL A 133 -14.84 16.32 -1.28
C VAL A 133 -13.73 17.18 -0.66
N THR A 134 -12.49 16.84 -0.90
CA THR A 134 -11.35 17.57 -0.33
C THR A 134 -11.16 18.94 -0.98
N ALA A 135 -11.42 19.07 -2.27
CA ALA A 135 -11.42 20.36 -2.97
C ALA A 135 -12.49 21.32 -2.43
N ALA A 136 -13.66 20.78 -2.06
CA ALA A 136 -14.73 21.58 -1.45
C ALA A 136 -14.44 21.94 0.02
N ALA A 137 -13.80 21.03 0.77
CA ALA A 137 -13.53 21.20 2.19
C ALA A 137 -12.33 22.11 2.50
N VAL A 138 -11.37 22.24 1.56
CA VAL A 138 -10.13 23.00 1.76
C VAL A 138 -10.03 24.14 0.74
N THR A 139 -10.01 25.37 1.24
CA THR A 139 -9.88 26.56 0.40
C THR A 139 -8.43 26.79 -0.07
N ASP A 140 -8.26 27.54 -1.17
CA ASP A 140 -6.92 27.89 -1.66
C ASP A 140 -6.16 28.75 -0.65
N LYS A 141 -6.87 29.59 0.11
CA LYS A 141 -6.29 30.35 1.22
C LYS A 141 -5.71 29.45 2.30
N GLN A 142 -6.41 28.40 2.69
CA GLN A 142 -5.90 27.42 3.66
C GLN A 142 -4.65 26.70 3.12
N MET A 143 -4.65 26.32 1.85
CA MET A 143 -3.49 25.70 1.21
C MET A 143 -2.28 26.65 1.17
N ALA A 144 -2.49 27.91 0.86
CA ALA A 144 -1.40 28.91 0.83
C ALA A 144 -0.70 29.06 2.19
N HIS A 145 -1.42 28.83 3.30
CA HIS A 145 -0.90 28.90 4.67
C HIS A 145 -0.64 27.52 5.30
N ALA A 146 -0.58 26.47 4.47
CA ALA A 146 -0.42 25.09 4.95
C ALA A 146 0.87 24.89 5.77
N ALA A 147 1.99 25.47 5.33
CA ALA A 147 3.27 25.35 6.02
C ALA A 147 3.31 26.12 7.36
N GLU A 148 2.55 27.20 7.48
CA GLU A 148 2.42 27.94 8.74
C GLU A 148 1.59 27.16 9.76
N ARG A 149 0.50 26.55 9.31
CA ARG A 149 -0.38 25.74 10.16
C ARG A 149 0.25 24.39 10.53
N PHE A 150 0.97 23.78 9.61
CA PHE A 150 1.58 22.45 9.76
C PHE A 150 3.10 22.53 9.48
N PRO A 151 3.90 23.09 10.40
CA PRO A 151 5.33 23.32 10.17
C PRO A 151 6.13 22.00 10.04
N ILE A 152 5.58 20.89 10.55
CA ILE A 152 6.18 19.56 10.45
C ILE A 152 5.45 18.77 9.38
N ASN A 153 6.15 18.34 8.33
CA ASN A 153 5.57 17.62 7.19
C ASN A 153 4.35 18.36 6.60
N PRO A 154 4.52 19.57 6.06
CA PRO A 154 3.42 20.35 5.53
C PRO A 154 2.76 19.63 4.35
N PRO A 155 1.41 19.60 4.28
CA PRO A 155 0.69 19.00 3.19
C PRO A 155 0.94 19.73 1.87
N GLN A 156 1.04 19.00 0.77
CA GLN A 156 1.37 19.51 -0.56
C GLN A 156 0.14 19.74 -1.45
N ASN A 157 -1.00 19.17 -1.07
CA ASN A 157 -2.26 19.30 -1.78
C ASN A 157 -3.46 19.31 -0.83
N LYS A 158 -4.67 19.60 -1.34
CA LYS A 158 -5.89 19.73 -0.53
C LYS A 158 -6.28 18.42 0.15
N GLU A 159 -6.04 17.29 -0.48
CA GLU A 159 -6.33 15.98 0.08
C GLU A 159 -5.44 15.70 1.29
N GLU A 160 -4.14 15.92 1.16
CA GLU A 160 -3.20 15.80 2.29
C GLU A 160 -3.54 16.78 3.42
N TYR A 161 -3.92 18.02 3.08
CA TYR A 161 -4.34 19.01 4.06
C TYR A 161 -5.58 18.55 4.84
N TYR A 162 -6.55 17.98 4.15
CA TYR A 162 -7.77 17.46 4.73
C TYR A 162 -7.46 16.33 5.73
N TYR A 163 -6.69 15.33 5.31
CA TYR A 163 -6.29 14.22 6.19
C TYR A 163 -5.41 14.70 7.35
N ARG A 164 -4.50 15.64 7.10
CA ARG A 164 -3.66 16.21 8.15
C ARG A 164 -4.49 16.94 9.21
N THR A 165 -5.53 17.64 8.82
CA THR A 165 -6.45 18.32 9.75
C THR A 165 -7.16 17.32 10.66
N ILE A 166 -7.63 16.21 10.09
CA ILE A 166 -8.28 15.14 10.85
C ILE A 166 -7.28 14.48 11.82
N PHE A 167 -6.08 14.15 11.32
CA PHE A 167 -5.03 13.53 12.12
C PHE A 167 -4.65 14.40 13.33
N GLU A 168 -4.43 15.68 13.13
CA GLU A 168 -4.05 16.60 14.21
C GLU A 168 -5.16 16.80 15.25
N GLY A 169 -6.43 16.66 14.84
CA GLY A 169 -7.56 16.67 15.77
C GLY A 169 -7.50 15.51 16.78
N TYR A 170 -6.94 14.37 16.39
CA TYR A 170 -6.76 13.20 17.27
C TYR A 170 -5.38 13.15 17.93
N PHE A 171 -4.34 13.67 17.25
CA PHE A 171 -2.94 13.55 17.64
C PHE A 171 -2.23 14.91 17.52
N PRO A 172 -2.49 15.87 18.43
CA PRO A 172 -2.06 17.27 18.27
C PRO A 172 -0.59 17.53 18.61
N SER A 173 0.19 16.52 19.03
CA SER A 173 1.58 16.72 19.44
C SER A 173 2.56 16.76 18.25
N ASP A 174 3.63 17.52 18.40
CA ASP A 174 4.74 17.55 17.43
C ASP A 174 5.35 16.17 17.19
N SER A 175 5.45 15.35 18.24
CA SER A 175 5.96 13.99 18.12
C SER A 175 5.08 13.12 17.23
N ALA A 176 3.75 13.27 17.33
CA ALA A 176 2.81 12.60 16.44
C ALA A 176 2.97 13.10 14.99
N ALA A 177 3.10 14.41 14.79
CA ALA A 177 3.32 14.98 13.46
C ALA A 177 4.61 14.45 12.79
N ARG A 178 5.67 14.21 13.55
CA ARG A 178 6.93 13.63 13.06
C ARG A 178 6.81 12.15 12.71
N SER A 179 5.82 11.44 13.23
CA SER A 179 5.57 10.03 12.90
C SER A 179 4.82 9.83 11.57
N VAL A 180 4.26 10.89 10.99
CA VAL A 180 3.60 10.82 9.68
C VAL A 180 4.69 10.68 8.62
N PRO A 181 4.70 9.61 7.82
CA PRO A 181 5.67 9.47 6.74
C PRO A 181 5.48 10.59 5.71
N SER A 182 6.57 11.13 5.23
CA SER A 182 6.55 12.02 4.08
C SER A 182 5.99 11.28 2.87
N VAL A 183 5.35 12.03 1.98
CA VAL A 183 4.74 11.54 0.74
C VAL A 183 5.57 10.42 0.10
N PRO A 184 4.95 9.35 -0.42
CA PRO A 184 5.65 8.33 -1.18
C PRO A 184 6.49 8.97 -2.28
N SER A 185 7.71 8.49 -2.47
CA SER A 185 8.55 8.95 -3.56
C SER A 185 7.81 8.80 -4.90
N VAL A 186 8.13 9.63 -5.88
CA VAL A 186 7.57 9.63 -7.26
C VAL A 186 7.53 8.21 -7.89
N ALA A 187 8.28 7.25 -7.36
CA ALA A 187 8.26 5.85 -7.78
C ALA A 187 6.96 5.10 -7.40
N CYS A 188 6.06 5.72 -6.64
CA CYS A 188 4.80 5.10 -6.22
C CYS A 188 3.56 5.81 -6.81
N SER A 189 3.76 6.79 -7.67
CA SER A 189 2.69 7.54 -8.34
C SER A 189 2.59 7.19 -9.82
#